data_d62f2bee2e76a93411f30870070d1a34
#
_entry.id   d62f2bee2e76a93411f30870070d1a34
#
_cell.length_a   1.000
_cell.length_b   1.000
_cell.length_c   1.000
_cell.angle_alpha   90.00
_cell.angle_beta   90.00
_cell.angle_gamma   90.00
#
_symmetry.space_group_name_H-M   'P 1'
#
loop_
_entity.id
_entity.type
_entity.pdbx_description
1 polymer ?
#
loop_
_entity_poly.entity_id
_entity_poly.type
_entity_poly.pdbx_seq_one_letter_code
_entity_poly.pdbx_strand_id
1 'polypeptide(L)'
;MDILLINRRGSRLFLHIDIDSFFASAERSVNESLKHIPICVGSRSNLEIFNKKRTYIKLMNDNSGAFVTPVFYSDKKKTFESYFVDEIEGRKKIRGIVTTASYEARKCGVKTAMPIAQALQLCPSMTVVPSNYPLYHKLSHKIHAFMLAHIPKVEQYSIDEFFGDVSGWKEEEEVYAFAKELQAKILAHFDIPVSIGISKAKWIAKLATESAKPYGVYEVKDIDAYIENMPIKAFPGIGKGFQKRLGEHYISTLGDVKRHKALFESWKKPGIQLYGRVTGTDNEGISTRSERKSIGISRTFDVIHDASEIKRRIMIMARHIIYMVMAIEVNPTSYYLKVGYEYGVKVKKTLTVDRVFSEKLFKSMLAQMYDEIVHLNKGAIKLTLSVSNFSAQHKKTLSLMDFDEDNHENKLSKEIQNLRERFGLDIIKTGDEL
;
A
#
# COMPACT_ATOMS: atom_id res chain seq x y z
N MET A 1 25.60 14.11 -39.09
CA MET A 1 25.90 15.00 -37.92
C MET A 1 25.78 14.14 -36.72
N ASP A 2 26.88 13.43 -36.42
CA ASP A 2 26.91 12.40 -35.38
C ASP A 2 26.87 13.05 -33.99
N ILE A 3 25.80 12.77 -33.27
CA ILE A 3 25.72 13.15 -31.86
C ILE A 3 26.63 12.17 -31.11
N LEU A 4 27.85 12.63 -30.82
CA LEU A 4 28.76 12.00 -29.86
C LEU A 4 28.01 11.89 -28.51
N LEU A 5 27.45 10.73 -28.25
CA LEU A 5 27.06 10.30 -26.91
C LEU A 5 28.36 10.14 -26.08
N ILE A 6 28.79 11.26 -25.51
CA ILE A 6 29.84 11.27 -24.49
C ILE A 6 29.27 10.47 -23.33
N ASN A 7 29.78 9.27 -23.17
CA ASN A 7 29.57 8.39 -22.03
C ASN A 7 30.26 9.02 -20.79
N ARG A 8 29.75 10.18 -20.32
CA ARG A 8 30.08 10.68 -19.00
C ARG A 8 29.39 9.70 -18.03
N ARG A 9 30.18 8.80 -17.46
CA ARG A 9 29.83 8.13 -16.19
C ARG A 9 29.78 9.21 -15.11
N GLY A 10 28.75 10.06 -15.16
CA GLY A 10 28.43 10.98 -14.08
C GLY A 10 28.16 10.19 -12.81
N SER A 11 28.55 10.71 -11.67
CA SER A 11 28.23 10.12 -10.38
C SER A 11 26.70 9.95 -10.28
N ARG A 12 26.25 8.78 -9.83
CA ARG A 12 24.81 8.56 -9.58
C ARG A 12 24.35 9.55 -8.51
N LEU A 13 23.14 10.10 -8.68
CA LEU A 13 22.59 11.08 -7.75
C LEU A 13 21.07 10.95 -7.69
N PHE A 14 20.56 10.64 -6.52
CA PHE A 14 19.14 10.40 -6.28
C PHE A 14 18.56 11.35 -5.25
N LEU A 15 17.33 11.75 -5.50
CA LEU A 15 16.44 12.37 -4.54
C LEU A 15 15.41 11.34 -4.07
N HIS A 16 15.11 11.32 -2.78
CA HIS A 16 13.89 10.71 -2.28
C HIS A 16 13.02 11.79 -1.66
N ILE A 17 11.81 11.93 -2.17
CA ILE A 17 10.82 12.94 -1.77
C ILE A 17 9.69 12.23 -1.04
N ASP A 18 9.41 12.63 0.19
CA ASP A 18 8.36 12.07 1.04
C ASP A 18 7.42 13.19 1.49
N ILE A 19 6.13 12.99 1.29
CA ILE A 19 5.13 13.98 1.70
C ILE A 19 4.90 13.85 3.21
N ASP A 20 5.18 14.92 3.93
CA ASP A 20 5.11 14.95 5.38
C ASP A 20 3.69 14.72 5.91
N SER A 21 3.50 13.64 6.69
CA SER A 21 2.19 13.26 7.24
C SER A 21 1.07 13.27 6.20
N PHE A 22 1.28 12.71 5.02
CA PHE A 22 0.54 12.95 3.78
C PHE A 22 -0.96 13.13 3.95
N PHE A 23 -1.68 12.16 4.53
CA PHE A 23 -3.15 12.27 4.61
C PHE A 23 -3.58 13.46 5.48
N ALA A 24 -2.83 13.76 6.55
CA ALA A 24 -3.13 14.93 7.38
C ALA A 24 -2.83 16.24 6.63
N SER A 25 -1.72 16.30 5.88
CA SER A 25 -1.38 17.45 5.05
C SER A 25 -2.36 17.66 3.90
N ALA A 26 -2.83 16.57 3.28
CA ALA A 26 -3.87 16.60 2.24
C ALA A 26 -5.21 17.16 2.76
N GLU A 27 -5.65 16.77 3.96
CA GLU A 27 -6.86 17.33 4.57
C GLU A 27 -6.68 18.82 4.91
N ARG A 28 -5.50 19.22 5.40
CA ARG A 28 -5.17 20.61 5.69
C ARG A 28 -5.12 21.50 4.45
N SER A 29 -4.66 20.99 3.31
CA SER A 29 -4.61 21.75 2.05
C SER A 29 -5.98 22.13 1.49
N VAL A 30 -7.05 21.46 1.93
CA VAL A 30 -8.43 21.75 1.50
C VAL A 30 -9.29 22.28 2.65
N ASN A 31 -8.79 22.32 3.87
CA ASN A 31 -9.51 22.82 5.03
C ASN A 31 -8.55 23.54 6.01
N GLU A 32 -8.55 24.86 5.95
CA GLU A 32 -7.66 25.69 6.78
C GLU A 32 -7.93 25.58 8.29
N SER A 33 -9.14 25.24 8.70
CA SER A 33 -9.47 25.06 10.12
C SER A 33 -8.69 23.91 10.78
N LEU A 34 -8.09 23.02 9.98
CA LEU A 34 -7.28 21.90 10.46
C LEU A 34 -5.77 22.27 10.58
N LYS A 35 -5.37 23.46 10.13
CA LYS A 35 -3.99 23.91 10.24
C LYS A 35 -3.65 24.21 11.70
N HIS A 36 -2.43 23.90 12.08
CA HIS A 36 -1.84 24.19 13.40
C HIS A 36 -2.52 23.55 14.63
N ILE A 37 -3.49 22.65 14.42
CA ILE A 37 -4.11 21.86 15.48
C ILE A 37 -3.68 20.40 15.38
N PRO A 38 -3.69 19.62 16.49
CA PRO A 38 -3.48 18.18 16.43
C PRO A 38 -4.61 17.52 15.61
N ILE A 39 -4.26 16.81 14.55
CA ILE A 39 -5.22 16.02 13.78
C ILE A 39 -4.71 14.61 13.54
N CYS A 40 -5.62 13.66 13.42
CA CYS A 40 -5.31 12.39 12.80
C CYS A 40 -6.35 12.04 11.72
N VAL A 41 -5.88 11.40 10.68
CA VAL A 41 -6.77 10.76 9.72
C VAL A 41 -6.98 9.33 10.16
N GLY A 42 -8.25 8.96 10.33
CA GLY A 42 -8.65 7.64 10.76
C GLY A 42 -9.28 6.82 9.65
N SER A 43 -9.19 5.48 9.77
CA SER A 43 -9.89 4.56 8.89
C SER A 43 -10.46 3.40 9.68
N ARG A 44 -11.54 2.80 9.16
CA ARG A 44 -12.11 1.54 9.67
C ARG A 44 -12.45 0.61 8.52
N SER A 45 -12.60 -0.67 8.81
CA SER A 45 -13.10 -1.63 7.83
C SER A 45 -14.47 -1.18 7.33
N ASN A 46 -14.62 -1.02 6.02
CA ASN A 46 -15.93 -0.79 5.44
C ASN A 46 -16.72 -2.09 5.45
N LEU A 47 -17.64 -2.21 6.40
CA LEU A 47 -18.52 -3.37 6.56
C LEU A 47 -19.85 -3.20 5.81
N GLU A 48 -20.14 -2.01 5.25
CA GLU A 48 -21.32 -1.78 4.42
C GLU A 48 -21.38 -2.70 3.19
N ILE A 49 -20.20 -3.19 2.73
CA ILE A 49 -20.13 -4.16 1.62
C ILE A 49 -20.92 -5.43 1.92
N PHE A 50 -21.12 -5.80 3.20
CA PHE A 50 -21.86 -6.98 3.62
C PHE A 50 -23.36 -6.73 3.81
N ASN A 51 -23.83 -5.48 3.65
CA ASN A 51 -25.25 -5.17 3.78
C ASN A 51 -26.05 -5.82 2.64
N LYS A 52 -27.22 -6.34 2.98
CA LYS A 52 -28.14 -6.91 1.99
C LYS A 52 -28.70 -5.86 1.03
N LYS A 53 -28.87 -4.61 1.50
CA LYS A 53 -29.31 -3.47 0.69
C LYS A 53 -28.20 -3.02 -0.27
N ARG A 54 -28.57 -2.40 -1.40
CA ARG A 54 -27.66 -1.80 -2.36
C ARG A 54 -26.80 -0.72 -1.71
N THR A 55 -25.48 -0.79 -1.87
CA THR A 55 -24.53 0.06 -1.12
C THR A 55 -23.98 1.24 -1.90
N TYR A 56 -24.22 1.38 -3.20
CA TYR A 56 -23.68 2.46 -4.06
C TYR A 56 -22.17 2.72 -3.85
N ILE A 57 -21.42 1.66 -3.56
CA ILE A 57 -19.99 1.73 -3.39
C ILE A 57 -19.34 1.87 -4.77
N LYS A 58 -18.46 2.85 -4.91
CA LYS A 58 -17.63 3.06 -6.11
C LYS A 58 -16.25 2.46 -5.89
N LEU A 59 -15.67 1.95 -6.97
CA LEU A 59 -14.26 1.58 -7.02
C LEU A 59 -13.48 2.73 -7.64
N MET A 60 -12.45 3.19 -6.95
CA MET A 60 -11.44 4.02 -7.58
C MET A 60 -10.53 3.11 -8.40
N ASN A 61 -10.64 3.22 -9.72
CA ASN A 61 -9.81 2.49 -10.66
C ASN A 61 -8.61 3.36 -10.98
N ASP A 62 -7.54 3.21 -10.21
CA ASP A 62 -6.26 3.86 -10.47
C ASP A 62 -5.25 2.79 -10.89
N ASN A 63 -4.95 2.77 -12.19
CA ASN A 63 -4.01 1.84 -12.79
C ASN A 63 -2.59 2.42 -12.85
N SER A 64 -2.38 3.65 -12.37
CA SER A 64 -1.09 4.32 -12.41
C SER A 64 -0.35 4.21 -11.08
N GLY A 65 0.91 3.82 -11.16
CA GLY A 65 1.84 3.80 -10.04
C GLY A 65 1.89 2.48 -9.24
N ALA A 66 2.88 2.41 -8.37
CA ALA A 66 3.17 1.23 -7.56
C ALA A 66 2.11 0.93 -6.49
N PHE A 67 1.27 1.90 -6.17
CA PHE A 67 0.32 1.84 -5.07
C PHE A 67 -1.13 1.78 -5.55
N VAL A 68 -1.48 0.68 -6.19
CA VAL A 68 -2.88 0.46 -6.59
C VAL A 68 -3.55 -0.47 -5.60
N THR A 69 -3.90 0.08 -4.45
CA THR A 69 -4.87 -0.58 -3.58
C THR A 69 -6.25 -0.24 -4.10
N PRO A 70 -7.08 -1.23 -4.40
CA PRO A 70 -8.46 -0.97 -4.77
C PRO A 70 -9.17 -0.29 -3.62
N VAL A 71 -9.51 0.97 -3.81
CA VAL A 71 -10.20 1.76 -2.81
C VAL A 71 -11.68 1.80 -3.15
N PHE A 72 -12.45 1.09 -2.35
CA PHE A 72 -13.90 1.21 -2.39
C PHE A 72 -14.31 2.41 -1.55
N TYR A 73 -14.98 3.38 -2.14
CA TYR A 73 -15.42 4.60 -1.47
C TYR A 73 -16.90 4.89 -1.74
N SER A 74 -17.47 5.75 -0.91
CA SER A 74 -18.83 6.27 -1.06
C SER A 74 -18.74 7.78 -1.03
N ASP A 75 -19.56 8.46 -1.84
CA ASP A 75 -19.65 9.92 -1.87
C ASP A 75 -20.39 10.50 -0.64
N LYS A 76 -20.89 9.63 0.25
CA LYS A 76 -21.54 10.09 1.48
C LYS A 76 -20.55 10.85 2.36
N LYS A 77 -20.93 12.07 2.76
CA LYS A 77 -20.16 12.86 3.73
C LYS A 77 -20.07 12.08 5.04
N LYS A 78 -18.85 11.86 5.50
CA LYS A 78 -18.57 11.15 6.76
C LYS A 78 -18.27 12.17 7.85
N THR A 79 -18.96 12.06 8.96
CA THR A 79 -18.62 12.76 10.21
C THR A 79 -17.93 11.80 11.16
N PHE A 80 -17.34 12.31 12.25
CA PHE A 80 -16.74 11.48 13.28
C PHE A 80 -17.77 10.47 13.82
N GLU A 81 -18.96 10.94 14.20
CA GLU A 81 -20.02 10.11 14.77
C GLU A 81 -20.52 9.06 13.79
N SER A 82 -20.80 9.46 12.54
CA SER A 82 -21.37 8.54 11.55
C SER A 82 -20.36 7.48 11.08
N TYR A 83 -19.06 7.75 11.21
CA TYR A 83 -18.03 6.87 10.66
C TYR A 83 -17.25 6.08 11.72
N PHE A 84 -17.04 6.64 12.91
CA PHE A 84 -16.21 6.00 13.94
C PHE A 84 -16.97 5.52 15.16
N VAL A 85 -18.23 5.96 15.36
CA VAL A 85 -19.00 5.61 16.55
C VAL A 85 -20.06 4.57 16.20
N ASP A 86 -19.97 3.40 16.83
CA ASP A 86 -21.03 2.39 16.81
C ASP A 86 -21.81 2.48 18.14
N GLU A 87 -23.12 2.36 18.06
CA GLU A 87 -23.97 2.19 19.23
C GLU A 87 -24.32 0.71 19.37
N ILE A 88 -23.85 0.09 20.47
CA ILE A 88 -24.04 -1.32 20.76
C ILE A 88 -24.66 -1.40 22.16
N GLU A 89 -25.86 -1.95 22.27
CA GLU A 89 -26.58 -2.09 23.54
C GLU A 89 -26.65 -0.78 24.36
N GLY A 90 -26.93 0.34 23.67
CA GLY A 90 -27.02 1.66 24.31
C GLY A 90 -25.68 2.28 24.71
N ARG A 91 -24.54 1.63 24.37
CA ARG A 91 -23.20 2.15 24.64
C ARG A 91 -22.51 2.60 23.36
N LYS A 92 -21.94 3.80 23.36
CA LYS A 92 -21.12 4.30 22.25
C LYS A 92 -19.72 3.68 22.28
N LYS A 93 -19.32 3.05 21.20
CA LYS A 93 -17.98 2.45 21.02
C LYS A 93 -17.26 3.08 19.86
N ILE A 94 -16.10 3.70 20.11
CA ILE A 94 -15.26 4.28 19.07
C ILE A 94 -14.49 3.16 18.38
N ARG A 95 -14.59 3.10 17.05
CA ARG A 95 -13.94 2.13 16.18
C ARG A 95 -12.93 2.80 15.26
N GLY A 96 -12.06 2.00 14.69
CA GLY A 96 -11.07 2.45 13.70
C GLY A 96 -9.68 2.64 14.29
N ILE A 97 -8.75 2.90 13.38
CA ILE A 97 -7.34 3.09 13.66
C ILE A 97 -6.83 4.38 13.02
N VAL A 98 -5.80 4.95 13.59
CA VAL A 98 -5.05 6.06 13.02
C VAL A 98 -4.29 5.57 11.80
N THR A 99 -4.53 6.17 10.62
CA THR A 99 -3.76 5.92 9.40
C THR A 99 -2.58 6.88 9.29
N THR A 100 -2.80 8.14 9.61
CA THR A 100 -1.75 9.17 9.67
C THR A 100 -2.07 10.16 10.80
N ALA A 101 -1.05 10.59 11.52
CA ALA A 101 -1.14 11.63 12.55
C ALA A 101 -0.27 12.81 12.17
N SER A 102 -0.77 14.02 12.39
CA SER A 102 0.02 15.24 12.25
C SER A 102 1.17 15.29 13.26
N TYR A 103 2.18 16.11 13.03
CA TYR A 103 3.31 16.20 13.95
C TYR A 103 2.91 16.68 15.35
N GLU A 104 1.90 17.54 15.47
CA GLU A 104 1.33 17.95 16.75
C GLU A 104 0.71 16.77 17.51
N ALA A 105 -0.06 15.92 16.82
CA ALA A 105 -0.62 14.70 17.42
C ALA A 105 0.48 13.67 17.77
N ARG A 106 1.53 13.55 16.95
CA ARG A 106 2.70 12.68 17.24
C ARG A 106 3.44 13.14 18.50
N LYS A 107 3.52 14.45 18.78
CA LYS A 107 4.10 14.97 20.03
C LYS A 107 3.32 14.54 21.28
N CYS A 108 2.02 14.32 21.16
CA CYS A 108 1.20 13.72 22.22
C CYS A 108 1.36 12.18 22.35
N GLY A 109 2.19 11.55 21.52
CA GLY A 109 2.39 10.09 21.53
C GLY A 109 1.46 9.31 20.60
N VAL A 110 0.64 9.95 19.77
CA VAL A 110 -0.21 9.29 18.79
C VAL A 110 0.62 8.66 17.67
N LYS A 111 0.35 7.39 17.34
CA LYS A 111 1.10 6.62 16.35
C LYS A 111 0.17 6.00 15.30
N THR A 112 0.70 5.79 14.10
CA THR A 112 0.02 5.02 13.05
C THR A 112 -0.35 3.62 13.55
N ALA A 113 -1.50 3.11 13.12
CA ALA A 113 -2.13 1.85 13.53
C ALA A 113 -2.66 1.82 14.99
N MET A 114 -2.54 2.91 15.76
CA MET A 114 -3.14 3.03 17.10
C MET A 114 -4.67 3.07 16.99
N PRO A 115 -5.43 2.39 17.89
CA PRO A 115 -6.88 2.57 17.98
C PRO A 115 -7.24 4.04 18.22
N ILE A 116 -8.27 4.55 17.52
CA ILE A 116 -8.71 5.96 17.66
C ILE A 116 -9.11 6.28 19.10
N ALA A 117 -9.79 5.37 19.79
CA ALA A 117 -10.14 5.55 21.20
C ALA A 117 -8.91 5.78 22.08
N GLN A 118 -7.83 5.04 21.86
CA GLN A 118 -6.57 5.21 22.59
C GLN A 118 -5.88 6.52 22.21
N ALA A 119 -5.89 6.89 20.92
CA ALA A 119 -5.30 8.14 20.44
C ALA A 119 -5.98 9.37 21.06
N LEU A 120 -7.31 9.34 21.22
CA LEU A 120 -8.07 10.41 21.90
C LEU A 120 -7.81 10.49 23.40
N GLN A 121 -7.45 9.37 24.04
CA GLN A 121 -6.99 9.42 25.44
C GLN A 121 -5.64 10.10 25.59
N LEU A 122 -4.72 9.92 24.64
CA LEU A 122 -3.40 10.56 24.63
C LEU A 122 -3.46 12.03 24.22
N CYS A 123 -4.37 12.38 23.33
CA CYS A 123 -4.51 13.73 22.79
C CYS A 123 -6.01 14.11 22.73
N PRO A 124 -6.61 14.50 23.86
CA PRO A 124 -8.06 14.81 23.92
C PRO A 124 -8.52 15.97 23.00
N SER A 125 -7.62 16.91 22.73
CA SER A 125 -7.88 18.04 21.83
C SER A 125 -7.74 17.72 20.34
N MET A 126 -7.37 16.46 20.00
CA MET A 126 -7.11 16.05 18.62
C MET A 126 -8.41 15.93 17.82
N THR A 127 -8.43 16.53 16.64
CA THR A 127 -9.51 16.31 15.66
C THR A 127 -9.25 15.03 14.86
N VAL A 128 -10.22 14.13 14.82
CA VAL A 128 -10.19 12.90 14.03
C VAL A 128 -10.95 13.11 12.73
N VAL A 129 -10.26 12.97 11.60
CA VAL A 129 -10.83 13.15 10.26
C VAL A 129 -11.01 11.77 9.59
N PRO A 130 -12.17 11.45 9.04
CA PRO A 130 -12.35 10.26 8.21
C PRO A 130 -11.49 10.31 6.95
N SER A 131 -10.91 9.16 6.55
CA SER A 131 -10.06 9.08 5.37
C SER A 131 -10.81 9.42 4.07
N ASN A 132 -10.18 10.24 3.22
CA ASN A 132 -10.67 10.70 1.91
C ASN A 132 -9.70 10.25 0.81
N TYR A 133 -9.69 8.96 0.49
CA TYR A 133 -8.78 8.40 -0.52
C TYR A 133 -8.88 9.06 -1.91
N PRO A 134 -10.07 9.46 -2.42
CA PRO A 134 -10.16 10.22 -3.68
C PRO A 134 -9.31 11.49 -3.69
N LEU A 135 -9.33 12.26 -2.60
CA LEU A 135 -8.50 13.44 -2.45
C LEU A 135 -7.00 13.08 -2.47
N TYR A 136 -6.60 12.06 -1.72
CA TYR A 136 -5.20 11.67 -1.59
C TYR A 136 -4.63 11.19 -2.92
N HIS A 137 -5.35 10.35 -3.67
CA HIS A 137 -4.94 9.94 -5.01
C HIS A 137 -4.84 11.13 -5.96
N LYS A 138 -5.85 12.00 -5.99
CA LYS A 138 -5.84 13.20 -6.84
C LYS A 138 -4.60 14.09 -6.57
N LEU A 139 -4.27 14.31 -5.29
CA LEU A 139 -3.10 15.11 -4.91
C LEU A 139 -1.80 14.40 -5.26
N SER A 140 -1.68 13.11 -4.94
CA SER A 140 -0.51 12.30 -5.30
C SER A 140 -0.21 12.34 -6.79
N HIS A 141 -1.24 12.18 -7.65
CA HIS A 141 -1.09 12.27 -9.11
C HIS A 141 -0.65 13.66 -9.58
N LYS A 142 -1.24 14.72 -9.01
CA LYS A 142 -0.84 16.08 -9.37
C LYS A 142 0.60 16.37 -8.97
N ILE A 143 1.01 15.94 -7.78
CA ILE A 143 2.41 16.11 -7.30
C ILE A 143 3.36 15.26 -8.16
N HIS A 144 3.00 14.03 -8.53
CA HIS A 144 3.80 13.22 -9.44
C HIS A 144 3.98 13.90 -10.81
N ALA A 145 2.90 14.41 -11.41
CA ALA A 145 2.97 15.13 -12.68
C ALA A 145 3.83 16.39 -12.56
N PHE A 146 3.73 17.13 -11.45
CA PHE A 146 4.58 18.28 -11.17
C PHE A 146 6.05 17.88 -11.09
N MET A 147 6.38 16.78 -10.41
CA MET A 147 7.77 16.32 -10.32
C MET A 147 8.33 15.87 -11.67
N LEU A 148 7.53 15.23 -12.53
CA LEU A 148 7.93 14.86 -13.90
C LEU A 148 8.24 16.08 -14.78
N ALA A 149 7.67 17.25 -14.49
CA ALA A 149 8.00 18.49 -15.16
C ALA A 149 9.32 19.15 -14.67
N HIS A 150 9.85 18.71 -13.50
CA HIS A 150 11.02 19.31 -12.87
C HIS A 150 12.21 18.35 -12.72
N ILE A 151 12.01 17.05 -12.89
CA ILE A 151 13.03 16.01 -12.73
C ILE A 151 12.99 15.09 -13.94
N PRO A 152 14.13 14.78 -14.59
CA PRO A 152 14.16 14.00 -15.83
C PRO A 152 13.56 12.60 -15.72
N LYS A 153 13.74 11.94 -14.55
CA LYS A 153 13.21 10.60 -14.29
C LYS A 153 12.66 10.54 -12.88
N VAL A 154 11.40 10.15 -12.75
CA VAL A 154 10.71 10.01 -11.46
C VAL A 154 10.09 8.61 -11.38
N GLU A 155 10.28 7.96 -10.24
CA GLU A 155 9.57 6.74 -9.82
C GLU A 155 8.59 7.10 -8.73
N GLN A 156 7.32 6.81 -8.93
CA GLN A 156 6.34 6.83 -7.86
C GLN A 156 6.47 5.52 -7.07
N TYR A 157 7.11 5.57 -5.90
CA TYR A 157 7.35 4.41 -5.05
C TYR A 157 6.13 4.04 -4.19
N SER A 158 5.40 5.06 -3.71
CA SER A 158 4.12 4.91 -2.99
C SER A 158 3.18 6.07 -3.32
N ILE A 159 2.05 6.17 -2.62
CA ILE A 159 1.11 7.30 -2.77
C ILE A 159 1.72 8.64 -2.33
N ASP A 160 2.73 8.60 -1.48
CA ASP A 160 3.36 9.76 -0.83
C ASP A 160 4.89 9.79 -0.96
N GLU A 161 5.50 8.79 -1.59
CA GLU A 161 6.94 8.69 -1.74
C GLU A 161 7.36 8.59 -3.22
N PHE A 162 8.37 9.35 -3.58
CA PHE A 162 8.88 9.42 -4.94
C PHE A 162 10.40 9.40 -4.96
N PHE A 163 10.98 8.76 -5.97
CA PHE A 163 12.41 8.87 -6.26
C PHE A 163 12.61 9.68 -7.52
N GLY A 164 13.56 10.61 -7.48
CA GLY A 164 14.06 11.34 -8.64
C GLY A 164 15.49 10.95 -8.95
N ASP A 165 15.80 10.69 -10.21
CA ASP A 165 17.16 10.48 -10.70
C ASP A 165 17.62 11.75 -11.42
N VAL A 166 18.61 12.41 -10.84
CA VAL A 166 19.19 13.66 -11.36
C VAL A 166 20.64 13.44 -11.83
N SER A 167 21.07 12.18 -11.93
CA SER A 167 22.40 11.80 -12.39
C SER A 167 22.72 12.36 -13.78
N GLY A 168 23.83 13.06 -13.91
CA GLY A 168 24.27 13.69 -15.17
C GLY A 168 23.42 14.87 -15.64
N TRP A 169 22.40 15.27 -14.89
CA TRP A 169 21.58 16.46 -15.15
C TRP A 169 21.88 17.62 -14.18
N LYS A 170 22.18 17.28 -12.92
CA LYS A 170 22.66 18.22 -11.91
C LYS A 170 24.05 17.83 -11.44
N GLU A 171 24.89 18.82 -11.20
CA GLU A 171 26.18 18.61 -10.54
C GLU A 171 25.93 18.41 -9.02
N GLU A 172 26.89 17.75 -8.36
CA GLU A 172 26.75 17.38 -6.94
C GLU A 172 26.59 18.62 -6.05
N GLU A 173 27.28 19.71 -6.38
CA GLU A 173 27.25 20.98 -5.64
C GLU A 173 25.92 21.71 -5.76
N GLU A 174 25.18 21.50 -6.85
CA GLU A 174 23.92 22.19 -7.14
C GLU A 174 22.70 21.46 -6.58
N VAL A 175 22.80 20.12 -6.34
CA VAL A 175 21.64 19.28 -6.04
C VAL A 175 20.92 19.68 -4.76
N TYR A 176 21.66 20.13 -3.73
CA TYR A 176 21.06 20.58 -2.48
C TYR A 176 20.20 21.83 -2.69
N ALA A 177 20.73 22.83 -3.42
CA ALA A 177 19.98 24.05 -3.74
C ALA A 177 18.74 23.75 -4.60
N PHE A 178 18.89 22.86 -5.60
CA PHE A 178 17.78 22.38 -6.41
C PHE A 178 16.69 21.70 -5.58
N ALA A 179 17.06 20.81 -4.65
CA ALA A 179 16.11 20.14 -3.76
C ALA A 179 15.34 21.12 -2.87
N LYS A 180 16.01 22.16 -2.35
CA LYS A 180 15.38 23.26 -1.59
C LYS A 180 14.39 24.05 -2.44
N GLU A 181 14.76 24.39 -3.66
CA GLU A 181 13.88 25.07 -4.59
C GLU A 181 12.65 24.22 -4.95
N LEU A 182 12.84 22.93 -5.25
CA LEU A 182 11.76 21.99 -5.53
C LEU A 182 10.81 21.85 -4.34
N GLN A 183 11.35 21.73 -3.11
CA GLN A 183 10.57 21.68 -1.88
C GLN A 183 9.68 22.91 -1.72
N ALA A 184 10.24 24.12 -1.91
CA ALA A 184 9.50 25.37 -1.82
C ALA A 184 8.42 25.50 -2.90
N LYS A 185 8.72 25.08 -4.13
CA LYS A 185 7.74 25.07 -5.23
C LYS A 185 6.57 24.12 -4.97
N ILE A 186 6.82 22.92 -4.44
CA ILE A 186 5.75 21.96 -4.08
C ILE A 186 4.86 22.58 -3.00
N LEU A 187 5.44 23.14 -1.94
CA LEU A 187 4.68 23.79 -0.87
C LEU A 187 3.83 24.95 -1.41
N ALA A 188 4.42 25.84 -2.22
CA ALA A 188 3.71 27.00 -2.78
C ALA A 188 2.56 26.60 -3.70
N HIS A 189 2.71 25.49 -4.47
CA HIS A 189 1.70 25.09 -5.45
C HIS A 189 0.58 24.22 -4.86
N PHE A 190 0.88 23.39 -3.86
CA PHE A 190 -0.05 22.41 -3.32
C PHE A 190 -0.45 22.66 -1.85
N ASP A 191 0.24 23.57 -1.16
CA ASP A 191 0.11 23.74 0.30
C ASP A 191 0.38 22.43 1.07
N ILE A 192 1.34 21.64 0.57
CA ILE A 192 1.71 20.33 1.09
C ILE A 192 3.23 20.31 1.34
N PRO A 193 3.66 20.11 2.60
CA PRO A 193 5.08 20.02 2.94
C PRO A 193 5.66 18.67 2.49
N VAL A 194 6.90 18.68 2.00
CA VAL A 194 7.67 17.48 1.67
C VAL A 194 9.04 17.52 2.32
N SER A 195 9.59 16.36 2.65
CA SER A 195 10.97 16.21 3.10
C SER A 195 11.78 15.49 2.01
N ILE A 196 13.03 15.91 1.79
CA ILE A 196 13.86 15.40 0.69
C ILE A 196 15.19 14.89 1.24
N GLY A 197 15.50 13.63 0.91
CA GLY A 197 16.81 13.02 1.14
C GLY A 197 17.61 12.93 -0.16
N ILE A 198 18.90 13.19 -0.11
CA ILE A 198 19.82 13.21 -1.26
C ILE A 198 20.97 12.24 -0.99
N SER A 199 21.29 11.38 -1.98
CA SER A 199 22.48 10.52 -1.91
C SER A 199 22.87 9.97 -3.28
N LYS A 200 24.11 9.48 -3.40
CA LYS A 200 24.59 8.71 -4.55
C LYS A 200 23.96 7.32 -4.67
N ALA A 201 23.28 6.84 -3.64
CA ALA A 201 22.59 5.57 -3.61
C ALA A 201 21.09 5.75 -3.31
N LYS A 202 20.22 5.10 -4.10
CA LYS A 202 18.77 5.24 -4.04
C LYS A 202 18.21 5.02 -2.63
N TRP A 203 18.58 3.92 -1.98
CA TRP A 203 18.05 3.54 -0.68
C TRP A 203 18.62 4.36 0.48
N ILE A 204 19.82 4.92 0.30
CA ILE A 204 20.41 5.88 1.25
C ILE A 204 19.71 7.22 1.13
N ALA A 205 19.33 7.66 -0.08
CA ALA A 205 18.49 8.87 -0.22
C ALA A 205 17.15 8.71 0.52
N LYS A 206 16.51 7.50 0.46
CA LYS A 206 15.31 7.23 1.26
C LYS A 206 15.57 7.27 2.77
N LEU A 207 16.70 6.72 3.21
CA LEU A 207 17.09 6.77 4.62
C LEU A 207 17.35 8.21 5.08
N ALA A 208 18.01 9.02 4.24
CA ALA A 208 18.30 10.42 4.47
C ALA A 208 17.04 11.29 4.70
N THR A 209 15.93 10.92 4.07
CA THR A 209 14.66 11.63 4.24
C THR A 209 14.16 11.59 5.69
N GLU A 210 14.43 10.51 6.44
CA GLU A 210 14.06 10.45 7.86
C GLU A 210 14.83 11.48 8.72
N SER A 211 16.07 11.78 8.32
CA SER A 211 16.87 12.86 8.94
C SER A 211 16.43 14.26 8.49
N ALA A 212 15.75 14.36 7.36
CA ALA A 212 15.21 15.62 6.84
C ALA A 212 13.86 16.00 7.46
N LYS A 213 13.08 15.06 7.98
CA LYS A 213 11.73 15.30 8.51
C LYS A 213 11.72 16.12 9.80
N PRO A 214 10.76 17.04 10.04
CA PRO A 214 9.77 17.49 9.06
C PRO A 214 10.28 18.65 8.20
N TYR A 215 9.80 18.75 6.98
CA TYR A 215 10.01 19.86 6.03
C TYR A 215 11.48 20.28 5.90
N GLY A 216 12.36 19.31 5.72
CA GLY A 216 13.79 19.54 5.57
C GLY A 216 14.35 18.94 4.28
N VAL A 217 15.60 19.25 4.02
CA VAL A 217 16.43 18.60 3.00
C VAL A 217 17.70 18.11 3.68
N TYR A 218 18.06 16.85 3.44
CA TYR A 218 19.25 16.26 4.03
C TYR A 218 20.07 15.51 2.94
N GLU A 219 21.35 15.88 2.84
CA GLU A 219 22.29 15.28 1.89
C GLU A 219 23.27 14.36 2.60
N VAL A 220 23.39 13.13 2.13
CA VAL A 220 24.39 12.17 2.58
C VAL A 220 25.57 12.18 1.61
N LYS A 221 26.66 12.86 1.99
CA LYS A 221 27.91 12.93 1.22
C LYS A 221 28.80 11.72 1.47
N ASP A 222 28.92 11.29 2.73
CA ASP A 222 29.64 10.10 3.16
C ASP A 222 28.67 9.05 3.69
N ILE A 223 28.43 8.01 2.88
CA ILE A 223 27.51 6.93 3.24
C ILE A 223 28.04 6.14 4.43
N ASP A 224 29.33 5.87 4.48
CA ASP A 224 29.95 5.06 5.52
C ASP A 224 29.83 5.71 6.90
N ALA A 225 30.19 6.98 6.99
CA ALA A 225 30.02 7.74 8.21
C ALA A 225 28.54 7.86 8.64
N TYR A 226 27.64 8.02 7.67
CA TYR A 226 26.21 8.15 7.92
C TYR A 226 25.57 6.91 8.51
N ILE A 227 25.93 5.72 8.01
CA ILE A 227 25.34 4.46 8.45
C ILE A 227 26.02 3.84 9.68
N GLU A 228 27.23 4.26 10.06
CA GLU A 228 28.08 3.58 11.05
C GLU A 228 27.36 3.24 12.36
N ASN A 229 26.71 4.20 12.97
CA ASN A 229 26.02 4.03 14.26
C ASN A 229 24.50 3.93 14.13
N MET A 230 23.98 3.87 12.89
CA MET A 230 22.54 3.87 12.66
C MET A 230 21.94 2.48 12.95
N PRO A 231 20.88 2.39 13.77
CA PRO A 231 20.30 1.10 14.13
C PRO A 231 19.67 0.42 12.91
N ILE A 232 19.82 -0.90 12.79
CA ILE A 232 19.31 -1.70 11.64
C ILE A 232 17.82 -1.48 11.36
N LYS A 233 17.01 -1.25 12.41
CA LYS A 233 15.57 -1.02 12.29
C LYS A 233 15.19 0.25 11.50
N ALA A 234 16.11 1.19 11.35
CA ALA A 234 15.90 2.43 10.60
C ALA A 234 15.90 2.18 9.08
N PHE A 235 16.56 1.10 8.61
CA PHE A 235 16.71 0.88 7.18
C PHE A 235 15.45 0.29 6.53
N PRO A 236 14.96 0.89 5.42
CA PRO A 236 13.82 0.39 4.67
C PRO A 236 14.05 -1.06 4.18
N GLY A 237 13.11 -1.96 4.51
CA GLY A 237 13.23 -3.39 4.16
C GLY A 237 13.79 -4.29 5.25
N ILE A 238 14.36 -3.76 6.32
CA ILE A 238 14.73 -4.56 7.51
C ILE A 238 13.53 -4.73 8.43
N GLY A 239 12.60 -5.60 8.05
CA GLY A 239 11.45 -5.98 8.87
C GLY A 239 11.81 -6.96 9.98
N LYS A 240 10.80 -7.34 10.81
CA LYS A 240 10.98 -8.24 11.97
C LYS A 240 11.75 -9.53 11.67
N GLY A 241 11.57 -10.12 10.47
CA GLY A 241 12.28 -11.35 10.07
C GLY A 241 13.78 -11.12 9.93
N PHE A 242 14.18 -10.05 9.22
CA PHE A 242 15.60 -9.69 9.13
C PHE A 242 16.17 -9.23 10.47
N GLN A 243 15.42 -8.45 11.26
CA GLN A 243 15.87 -8.02 12.60
C GLN A 243 16.20 -9.21 13.49
N LYS A 244 15.32 -10.24 13.53
CA LYS A 244 15.56 -11.46 14.28
C LYS A 244 16.84 -12.16 13.79
N ARG A 245 16.97 -12.36 12.47
CA ARG A 245 18.10 -13.04 11.86
C ARG A 245 19.42 -12.30 12.07
N LEU A 246 19.41 -10.96 12.00
CA LEU A 246 20.57 -10.12 12.27
C LEU A 246 20.96 -10.17 13.76
N GLY A 247 19.97 -10.18 14.66
CA GLY A 247 20.22 -10.31 16.09
C GLY A 247 20.89 -11.63 16.48
N GLU A 248 20.62 -12.73 15.77
CA GLU A 248 21.30 -14.03 15.96
C GLU A 248 22.80 -13.96 15.66
N HIS A 249 23.25 -12.92 14.91
CA HIS A 249 24.66 -12.65 14.58
C HIS A 249 25.19 -11.38 15.26
N TYR A 250 24.50 -10.87 16.29
CA TYR A 250 24.89 -9.65 17.04
C TYR A 250 25.04 -8.39 16.18
N ILE A 251 24.35 -8.34 15.03
CA ILE A 251 24.34 -7.18 14.13
C ILE A 251 23.22 -6.23 14.57
N SER A 252 23.59 -5.05 15.05
CA SER A 252 22.69 -4.06 15.63
C SER A 252 22.67 -2.73 14.87
N THR A 253 23.75 -2.38 14.18
CA THR A 253 23.88 -1.17 13.38
C THR A 253 24.03 -1.47 11.88
N LEU A 254 23.83 -0.45 11.05
CA LEU A 254 24.06 -0.57 9.61
C LEU A 254 25.57 -0.65 9.31
N GLY A 255 26.43 -0.04 10.15
CA GLY A 255 27.88 -0.24 10.09
C GLY A 255 28.28 -1.69 10.32
N ASP A 256 27.59 -2.41 11.24
CA ASP A 256 27.80 -3.85 11.42
C ASP A 256 27.47 -4.64 10.14
N VAL A 257 26.38 -4.27 9.43
CA VAL A 257 26.02 -4.90 8.14
C VAL A 257 27.20 -4.83 7.18
N LYS A 258 27.84 -3.65 7.06
CA LYS A 258 28.98 -3.45 6.16
C LYS A 258 30.14 -4.38 6.50
N ARG A 259 30.42 -4.62 7.78
CA ARG A 259 31.52 -5.47 8.27
C ARG A 259 31.30 -6.98 8.04
N HIS A 260 30.05 -7.41 7.77
CA HIS A 260 29.68 -8.83 7.68
C HIS A 260 29.31 -9.28 6.27
N LYS A 261 29.95 -8.77 5.22
CA LYS A 261 29.63 -9.05 3.80
C LYS A 261 29.41 -10.54 3.50
N ALA A 262 30.33 -11.41 3.93
CA ALA A 262 30.26 -12.86 3.68
C ALA A 262 28.96 -13.50 4.25
N LEU A 263 28.47 -13.04 5.40
CA LEU A 263 27.21 -13.48 5.97
C LEU A 263 26.04 -13.17 5.04
N PHE A 264 25.98 -11.96 4.50
CA PHE A 264 24.91 -11.56 3.58
C PHE A 264 24.98 -12.29 2.23
N GLU A 265 26.18 -12.60 1.74
CA GLU A 265 26.38 -13.44 0.55
C GLU A 265 25.85 -14.86 0.79
N SER A 266 26.03 -15.44 1.99
CA SER A 266 25.50 -16.75 2.35
C SER A 266 23.96 -16.81 2.32
N TRP A 267 23.28 -15.67 2.47
CA TRP A 267 21.82 -15.55 2.37
C TRP A 267 21.34 -15.43 0.93
N LYS A 268 22.24 -15.59 -0.04
CA LYS A 268 21.97 -15.54 -1.49
C LYS A 268 21.31 -14.19 -1.89
N LYS A 269 20.50 -14.20 -2.94
CA LYS A 269 19.92 -12.98 -3.53
C LYS A 269 19.32 -11.99 -2.52
N PRO A 270 18.47 -12.38 -1.54
CA PRO A 270 17.94 -11.42 -0.57
C PRO A 270 18.99 -10.77 0.31
N GLY A 271 20.00 -11.51 0.72
CA GLY A 271 21.11 -10.98 1.52
C GLY A 271 22.00 -10.03 0.72
N ILE A 272 22.45 -10.46 -0.46
CA ILE A 272 23.27 -9.64 -1.36
C ILE A 272 22.57 -8.32 -1.70
N GLN A 273 21.27 -8.37 -1.98
CA GLN A 273 20.48 -7.17 -2.28
C GLN A 273 20.40 -6.25 -1.06
N LEU A 274 20.15 -6.78 0.13
CA LEU A 274 20.09 -5.99 1.35
C LEU A 274 21.45 -5.34 1.66
N TYR A 275 22.53 -6.11 1.55
CA TYR A 275 23.90 -5.61 1.74
C TYR A 275 24.20 -4.44 0.80
N GLY A 276 23.97 -4.62 -0.50
CA GLY A 276 24.20 -3.57 -1.50
C GLY A 276 23.41 -2.30 -1.23
N ARG A 277 22.14 -2.43 -0.85
CA ARG A 277 21.29 -1.30 -0.51
C ARG A 277 21.75 -0.54 0.73
N VAL A 278 22.17 -1.26 1.78
CA VAL A 278 22.67 -0.67 3.03
C VAL A 278 24.00 0.06 2.81
N THR A 279 24.89 -0.54 2.04
CA THR A 279 26.23 0.03 1.78
C THR A 279 26.26 1.00 0.61
N GLY A 280 25.14 1.16 -0.11
CA GLY A 280 25.08 2.02 -1.29
C GLY A 280 25.84 1.47 -2.50
N THR A 281 26.22 0.19 -2.48
CA THR A 281 26.96 -0.47 -3.57
C THR A 281 26.06 -1.18 -4.57
N ASP A 282 24.72 -1.13 -4.39
CA ASP A 282 23.78 -1.65 -5.35
C ASP A 282 23.74 -0.82 -6.64
N ASN A 283 23.30 -1.46 -7.74
CA ASN A 283 23.12 -0.80 -9.02
C ASN A 283 21.64 -0.52 -9.33
N GLU A 284 20.78 -0.50 -8.31
CA GLU A 284 19.35 -0.24 -8.51
C GLU A 284 19.15 1.20 -8.99
N GLY A 285 18.56 1.34 -10.18
CA GLY A 285 18.05 2.60 -10.69
C GLY A 285 16.61 2.83 -10.23
N ILE A 286 16.00 3.89 -10.73
CA ILE A 286 14.57 4.12 -10.55
C ILE A 286 13.77 3.33 -11.59
N SER A 287 12.57 2.88 -11.20
CA SER A 287 11.64 2.17 -12.07
C SER A 287 10.46 3.06 -12.42
N THR A 288 10.31 3.39 -13.70
CA THR A 288 9.17 4.19 -14.19
C THR A 288 7.92 3.36 -14.46
N ARG A 289 8.03 2.03 -14.38
CA ARG A 289 6.90 1.10 -14.59
C ARG A 289 6.83 0.11 -13.45
N SER A 290 5.66 -0.02 -12.88
CA SER A 290 5.35 -1.04 -11.88
C SER A 290 4.18 -1.88 -12.38
N GLU A 291 4.39 -3.18 -12.50
CA GLU A 291 3.31 -4.13 -12.82
C GLU A 291 2.68 -4.64 -11.53
N ARG A 292 1.36 -4.66 -11.51
CA ARG A 292 0.63 -5.23 -10.39
C ARG A 292 0.84 -6.75 -10.33
N LYS A 293 1.24 -7.27 -9.18
CA LYS A 293 1.52 -8.69 -8.97
C LYS A 293 0.42 -9.44 -8.23
N SER A 294 -0.47 -8.73 -7.56
CA SER A 294 -1.58 -9.31 -6.79
C SER A 294 -2.72 -8.33 -6.58
N ILE A 295 -3.92 -8.85 -6.37
CA ILE A 295 -5.11 -8.10 -5.95
C ILE A 295 -5.63 -8.77 -4.69
N GLY A 296 -5.95 -8.00 -3.66
CA GLY A 296 -6.47 -8.58 -2.42
C GLY A 296 -7.41 -7.65 -1.67
N ILE A 297 -8.26 -8.23 -0.86
CA ILE A 297 -9.19 -7.55 0.04
C ILE A 297 -9.13 -8.17 1.42
N SER A 298 -9.14 -7.36 2.46
CA SER A 298 -9.19 -7.83 3.85
C SER A 298 -10.22 -7.02 4.63
N ARG A 299 -10.99 -7.70 5.49
CA ARG A 299 -11.97 -7.07 6.38
C ARG A 299 -11.86 -7.64 7.79
N THR A 300 -11.87 -6.76 8.77
CA THR A 300 -11.97 -7.11 10.20
C THR A 300 -13.35 -6.70 10.69
N PHE A 301 -14.00 -7.54 11.45
CA PHE A 301 -15.38 -7.39 11.93
C PHE A 301 -15.52 -7.96 13.35
N ASP A 302 -16.67 -7.75 13.98
CA ASP A 302 -16.99 -8.38 15.24
C ASP A 302 -17.13 -9.91 15.07
N VAL A 303 -16.97 -10.66 16.15
CA VAL A 303 -16.94 -12.12 16.13
C VAL A 303 -18.18 -12.71 15.45
N ILE A 304 -17.95 -13.64 14.52
CA ILE A 304 -18.99 -14.37 13.81
C ILE A 304 -18.76 -15.87 14.00
N HIS A 305 -19.74 -16.56 14.54
CA HIS A 305 -19.72 -18.02 14.72
C HIS A 305 -20.47 -18.76 13.62
N ASP A 306 -21.41 -18.12 12.96
CA ASP A 306 -22.19 -18.70 11.87
C ASP A 306 -21.32 -18.91 10.61
N ALA A 307 -21.09 -20.19 10.27
CA ALA A 307 -20.29 -20.56 9.11
C ALA A 307 -20.93 -20.15 7.78
N SER A 308 -22.26 -20.08 7.72
CA SER A 308 -22.99 -19.65 6.50
C SER A 308 -22.78 -18.15 6.25
N GLU A 309 -22.84 -17.34 7.30
CA GLU A 309 -22.52 -15.91 7.21
C GLU A 309 -21.05 -15.67 6.85
N ILE A 310 -20.13 -16.48 7.36
CA ILE A 310 -18.70 -16.36 6.94
C ILE A 310 -18.54 -16.70 5.47
N LYS A 311 -19.17 -17.78 4.97
CA LYS A 311 -19.18 -18.14 3.53
C LYS A 311 -19.77 -17.00 2.69
N ARG A 312 -20.92 -16.48 3.08
CA ARG A 312 -21.58 -15.36 2.40
C ARG A 312 -20.63 -14.17 2.28
N ARG A 313 -19.92 -13.81 3.35
CA ARG A 313 -18.94 -12.71 3.33
C ARG A 313 -17.75 -13.00 2.41
N ILE A 314 -17.28 -14.23 2.36
CA ILE A 314 -16.24 -14.66 1.42
C ILE A 314 -16.72 -14.43 -0.03
N MET A 315 -17.94 -14.81 -0.37
CA MET A 315 -18.50 -14.64 -1.73
C MET A 315 -18.68 -13.17 -2.10
N ILE A 316 -19.12 -12.33 -1.17
CA ILE A 316 -19.19 -10.88 -1.38
C ILE A 316 -17.79 -10.28 -1.62
N MET A 317 -16.80 -10.67 -0.82
CA MET A 317 -15.42 -10.22 -1.00
C MET A 317 -14.83 -10.74 -2.32
N ALA A 318 -15.18 -11.96 -2.72
CA ALA A 318 -14.80 -12.53 -4.01
C ALA A 318 -15.32 -11.66 -5.18
N ARG A 319 -16.59 -11.27 -5.15
CA ARG A 319 -17.17 -10.37 -6.18
C ARG A 319 -16.39 -9.07 -6.32
N HIS A 320 -15.89 -8.50 -5.22
CA HIS A 320 -15.05 -7.31 -5.28
C HIS A 320 -13.69 -7.57 -5.94
N ILE A 321 -13.07 -8.73 -5.69
CA ILE A 321 -11.83 -9.15 -6.38
C ILE A 321 -12.10 -9.40 -7.86
N ILE A 322 -13.18 -10.11 -8.19
CA ILE A 322 -13.59 -10.41 -9.58
C ILE A 322 -13.74 -9.11 -10.36
N TYR A 323 -14.45 -8.14 -9.81
CA TYR A 323 -14.62 -6.83 -10.44
C TYR A 323 -13.27 -6.18 -10.80
N MET A 324 -12.29 -6.23 -9.90
CA MET A 324 -10.97 -5.66 -10.15
C MET A 324 -10.14 -6.47 -11.15
N VAL A 325 -10.20 -7.80 -11.08
CA VAL A 325 -9.49 -8.69 -12.01
C VAL A 325 -9.97 -8.46 -13.43
N MET A 326 -11.30 -8.38 -13.61
CA MET A 326 -11.90 -8.12 -14.91
C MET A 326 -11.57 -6.71 -15.43
N ALA A 327 -11.59 -5.69 -14.57
CA ALA A 327 -11.30 -4.30 -14.95
C ALA A 327 -9.86 -4.07 -15.43
N ILE A 328 -8.89 -4.89 -14.98
CA ILE A 328 -7.49 -4.81 -15.44
C ILE A 328 -7.10 -5.94 -16.40
N GLU A 329 -8.05 -6.76 -16.80
CA GLU A 329 -7.91 -7.81 -17.82
C GLU A 329 -6.77 -8.80 -17.57
N VAL A 330 -6.54 -9.20 -16.31
CA VAL A 330 -5.51 -10.19 -15.94
C VAL A 330 -6.12 -11.58 -15.69
N ASN A 331 -5.30 -12.62 -15.83
CA ASN A 331 -5.67 -14.01 -15.49
C ASN A 331 -4.83 -14.49 -14.28
N PRO A 332 -5.33 -14.36 -13.05
CA PRO A 332 -4.64 -14.87 -11.88
C PRO A 332 -4.68 -16.40 -11.83
N THR A 333 -3.55 -17.00 -11.45
CA THR A 333 -3.43 -18.48 -11.33
C THR A 333 -3.24 -18.92 -9.87
N SER A 334 -3.08 -18.00 -8.93
CA SER A 334 -2.93 -18.31 -7.51
C SER A 334 -4.02 -17.62 -6.69
N TYR A 335 -4.78 -18.41 -5.92
CA TYR A 335 -5.88 -17.97 -5.07
C TYR A 335 -5.51 -18.20 -3.61
N TYR A 336 -5.74 -17.17 -2.78
CA TYR A 336 -5.40 -17.21 -1.37
C TYR A 336 -6.59 -16.83 -0.50
N LEU A 337 -6.86 -17.66 0.50
CA LEU A 337 -7.85 -17.42 1.56
C LEU A 337 -7.17 -17.51 2.92
N LYS A 338 -7.47 -16.56 3.80
CA LYS A 338 -7.06 -16.59 5.21
C LYS A 338 -8.22 -16.16 6.08
N VAL A 339 -8.48 -16.96 7.10
CA VAL A 339 -9.45 -16.68 8.17
C VAL A 339 -8.67 -16.44 9.46
N GLY A 340 -8.92 -15.30 10.09
CA GLY A 340 -8.45 -15.00 11.44
C GLY A 340 -9.58 -15.21 12.41
N TYR A 341 -9.33 -16.02 13.42
CA TYR A 341 -10.27 -16.35 14.49
C TYR A 341 -9.89 -15.63 15.79
N GLU A 342 -10.77 -15.71 16.77
CA GLU A 342 -10.51 -15.26 18.14
C GLU A 342 -9.21 -15.88 18.70
N TYR A 343 -8.65 -15.25 19.72
CA TYR A 343 -7.43 -15.68 20.41
C TYR A 343 -6.19 -15.81 19.51
N GLY A 344 -6.16 -15.04 18.41
CA GLY A 344 -5.00 -14.96 17.51
C GLY A 344 -4.80 -16.16 16.58
N VAL A 345 -5.74 -17.11 16.56
CA VAL A 345 -5.70 -18.27 15.66
C VAL A 345 -5.89 -17.80 14.21
N LYS A 346 -5.08 -18.34 13.32
CA LYS A 346 -5.12 -17.97 11.89
C LYS A 346 -4.92 -19.21 11.05
N VAL A 347 -5.82 -19.44 10.12
CA VAL A 347 -5.69 -20.50 9.12
C VAL A 347 -5.65 -19.88 7.74
N LYS A 348 -4.95 -20.53 6.81
CA LYS A 348 -4.78 -20.04 5.45
C LYS A 348 -4.66 -21.20 4.48
N LYS A 349 -5.15 -20.99 3.28
CA LYS A 349 -5.00 -21.90 2.14
C LYS A 349 -4.56 -21.12 0.92
N THR A 350 -3.73 -21.73 0.09
CA THR A 350 -3.38 -21.25 -1.24
C THR A 350 -3.62 -22.36 -2.23
N LEU A 351 -4.29 -22.08 -3.33
CA LEU A 351 -4.45 -22.99 -4.47
C LEU A 351 -3.83 -22.35 -5.72
N THR A 352 -3.15 -23.18 -6.50
CA THR A 352 -2.73 -22.81 -7.85
C THR A 352 -3.70 -23.46 -8.83
N VAL A 353 -4.24 -22.67 -9.75
CA VAL A 353 -5.26 -23.08 -10.71
C VAL A 353 -4.77 -22.71 -12.10
N ASP A 354 -4.64 -23.70 -12.97
CA ASP A 354 -4.22 -23.50 -14.36
C ASP A 354 -5.44 -23.55 -15.29
N ARG A 355 -6.36 -22.62 -15.07
CA ARG A 355 -7.61 -22.47 -15.84
C ARG A 355 -7.85 -20.98 -16.16
N VAL A 356 -8.76 -20.71 -17.09
CA VAL A 356 -9.21 -19.34 -17.38
C VAL A 356 -10.02 -18.82 -16.21
N PHE A 357 -9.69 -17.64 -15.71
CA PHE A 357 -10.39 -17.02 -14.60
C PHE A 357 -11.84 -16.70 -14.96
N SER A 358 -12.76 -17.11 -14.11
CA SER A 358 -14.17 -16.75 -14.17
C SER A 358 -14.75 -16.56 -12.77
N GLU A 359 -15.89 -15.88 -12.67
CA GLU A 359 -16.58 -15.69 -11.38
C GLU A 359 -16.96 -17.02 -10.75
N LYS A 360 -17.54 -17.94 -11.53
CA LYS A 360 -17.95 -19.28 -11.07
C LYS A 360 -16.77 -20.07 -10.53
N LEU A 361 -15.68 -20.17 -11.32
CA LEU A 361 -14.47 -20.90 -10.92
C LEU A 361 -13.89 -20.33 -9.62
N PHE A 362 -13.70 -19.01 -9.53
CA PHE A 362 -13.08 -18.40 -8.36
C PHE A 362 -13.91 -18.61 -7.09
N LYS A 363 -15.25 -18.42 -7.16
CA LYS A 363 -16.16 -18.65 -6.03
C LYS A 363 -16.19 -20.11 -5.60
N SER A 364 -16.26 -21.05 -6.54
CA SER A 364 -16.23 -22.49 -6.21
C SER A 364 -14.96 -22.92 -5.52
N MET A 365 -13.80 -22.42 -6.00
CA MET A 365 -12.50 -22.70 -5.35
C MET A 365 -12.42 -22.08 -3.94
N LEU A 366 -12.94 -20.89 -3.73
CA LEU A 366 -12.97 -20.27 -2.39
C LEU A 366 -13.89 -21.02 -1.43
N ALA A 367 -15.04 -21.52 -1.89
CA ALA A 367 -15.91 -22.36 -1.08
C ALA A 367 -15.20 -23.64 -0.63
N GLN A 368 -14.57 -24.36 -1.58
CA GLN A 368 -13.76 -25.53 -1.28
C GLN A 368 -12.64 -25.21 -0.28
N MET A 369 -11.86 -24.13 -0.52
CA MET A 369 -10.78 -23.73 0.37
C MET A 369 -11.28 -23.45 1.80
N TYR A 370 -12.46 -22.82 1.93
CA TYR A 370 -13.04 -22.54 3.24
C TYR A 370 -13.45 -23.80 3.96
N ASP A 371 -14.14 -24.74 3.27
CA ASP A 371 -14.58 -26.01 3.84
C ASP A 371 -13.41 -26.86 4.37
N GLU A 372 -12.23 -26.76 3.76
CA GLU A 372 -11.02 -27.44 4.19
C GLU A 372 -10.34 -26.82 5.43
N ILE A 373 -10.55 -25.52 5.69
CA ILE A 373 -9.83 -24.79 6.75
C ILE A 373 -10.74 -24.24 7.85
N VAL A 374 -12.04 -24.51 7.79
CA VAL A 374 -12.99 -23.99 8.77
C VAL A 374 -12.79 -24.58 10.18
N HIS A 375 -12.80 -23.72 11.18
CA HIS A 375 -12.81 -24.10 12.60
C HIS A 375 -14.17 -23.76 13.20
N LEU A 376 -15.02 -24.79 13.36
CA LEU A 376 -16.40 -24.64 13.82
C LEU A 376 -16.54 -24.12 15.27
N ASN A 377 -15.52 -24.31 16.10
CA ASN A 377 -15.56 -23.96 17.52
C ASN A 377 -14.97 -22.58 17.85
N LYS A 378 -14.63 -21.79 16.83
CA LYS A 378 -14.02 -20.46 17.03
C LYS A 378 -14.69 -19.42 16.15
N GLY A 379 -15.00 -18.27 16.75
CA GLY A 379 -15.57 -17.15 16.02
C GLY A 379 -14.55 -16.50 15.09
N ALA A 380 -14.93 -16.27 13.83
CA ALA A 380 -14.11 -15.54 12.88
C ALA A 380 -14.18 -14.03 13.15
N ILE A 381 -13.03 -13.34 13.05
CA ILE A 381 -12.89 -11.90 13.26
C ILE A 381 -12.27 -11.18 12.07
N LYS A 382 -11.69 -11.93 11.12
CA LYS A 382 -11.03 -11.36 9.96
C LYS A 382 -11.05 -12.32 8.78
N LEU A 383 -11.36 -11.79 7.61
CA LEU A 383 -11.20 -12.47 6.32
C LEU A 383 -10.18 -11.72 5.45
N THR A 384 -9.36 -12.48 4.72
CA THR A 384 -8.44 -11.96 3.71
C THR A 384 -8.47 -12.86 2.51
N LEU A 385 -8.76 -12.28 1.36
CA LEU A 385 -8.73 -12.94 0.05
C LEU A 385 -7.74 -12.23 -0.85
N SER A 386 -7.00 -12.97 -1.65
CA SER A 386 -6.19 -12.38 -2.71
C SER A 386 -5.99 -13.34 -3.88
N VAL A 387 -5.69 -12.74 -5.03
CA VAL A 387 -5.27 -13.43 -6.24
C VAL A 387 -3.93 -12.89 -6.70
N SER A 388 -3.09 -13.74 -7.27
CA SER A 388 -1.74 -13.39 -7.73
C SER A 388 -1.27 -14.31 -8.85
N ASN A 389 -0.01 -14.16 -9.27
CA ASN A 389 0.58 -14.89 -10.39
C ASN A 389 -0.26 -14.69 -11.66
N PHE A 390 -0.27 -13.44 -12.13
CA PHE A 390 -1.00 -13.09 -13.35
C PHE A 390 -0.28 -13.66 -14.57
N SER A 391 -0.93 -14.59 -15.28
CA SER A 391 -0.44 -15.09 -16.56
C SER A 391 -0.86 -14.15 -17.69
N ALA A 392 0.04 -13.93 -18.67
CA ALA A 392 -0.34 -13.23 -19.88
C ALA A 392 -1.46 -14.02 -20.61
N GLN A 393 -2.50 -13.32 -21.08
CA GLN A 393 -3.65 -13.97 -21.73
C GLN A 393 -3.28 -14.88 -22.92
N HIS A 394 -2.11 -14.63 -23.54
CA HIS A 394 -1.63 -15.37 -24.70
C HIS A 394 -0.76 -16.61 -24.40
N LYS A 395 -0.44 -16.89 -23.14
CA LYS A 395 0.37 -18.05 -22.71
C LYS A 395 -0.44 -19.05 -21.90
N LYS A 396 -1.61 -19.43 -22.38
CA LYS A 396 -2.47 -20.37 -21.68
C LYS A 396 -2.28 -21.77 -22.27
N THR A 397 -1.67 -22.67 -21.51
CA THR A 397 -1.86 -24.09 -21.69
C THR A 397 -3.20 -24.41 -21.05
N LEU A 398 -4.25 -24.49 -21.84
CA LEU A 398 -5.60 -24.81 -21.35
C LEU A 398 -5.77 -26.33 -21.33
N SER A 399 -6.42 -26.85 -20.30
CA SER A 399 -6.93 -28.22 -20.35
C SER A 399 -7.94 -28.31 -21.49
N LEU A 400 -7.70 -29.22 -22.42
CA LEU A 400 -8.62 -29.48 -23.54
C LEU A 400 -10.04 -29.88 -23.05
N MET A 401 -10.13 -30.50 -21.87
CA MET A 401 -11.41 -30.95 -21.29
C MET A 401 -12.26 -29.80 -20.74
N ASP A 402 -11.61 -28.70 -20.25
CA ASP A 402 -12.31 -27.59 -19.60
C ASP A 402 -12.44 -26.36 -20.52
N PHE A 403 -11.90 -26.42 -21.75
CA PHE A 403 -11.73 -25.26 -22.63
C PHE A 403 -13.04 -24.55 -22.96
N ASP A 404 -14.05 -25.32 -23.39
CA ASP A 404 -15.33 -24.74 -23.80
C ASP A 404 -16.10 -24.17 -22.61
N GLU A 405 -16.11 -24.87 -21.47
CA GLU A 405 -16.72 -24.38 -20.23
C GLU A 405 -16.04 -23.11 -19.73
N ASP A 406 -14.71 -23.10 -19.67
CA ASP A 406 -13.95 -21.94 -19.21
C ASP A 406 -14.17 -20.71 -20.08
N ASN A 407 -14.21 -20.88 -21.40
CA ASN A 407 -14.47 -19.77 -22.30
C ASN A 407 -15.89 -19.23 -22.18
N HIS A 408 -16.87 -20.12 -22.02
CA HIS A 408 -18.26 -19.72 -21.81
C HIS A 408 -18.40 -18.92 -20.52
N GLU A 409 -17.88 -19.42 -19.39
CA GLU A 409 -17.94 -18.79 -18.08
C GLU A 409 -17.13 -17.47 -18.03
N ASN A 410 -16.01 -17.38 -18.76
CA ASN A 410 -15.25 -16.13 -18.88
C ASN A 410 -16.03 -15.07 -19.67
N LYS A 411 -16.70 -15.46 -20.77
CA LYS A 411 -17.58 -14.54 -21.52
C LYS A 411 -18.72 -14.03 -20.65
N LEU A 412 -19.40 -14.93 -19.93
CA LEU A 412 -20.47 -14.55 -19.00
C LEU A 412 -19.96 -13.60 -17.92
N SER A 413 -18.79 -13.86 -17.34
CA SER A 413 -18.18 -12.98 -16.34
C SER A 413 -17.88 -11.58 -16.90
N LYS A 414 -17.49 -11.46 -18.17
CA LYS A 414 -17.27 -10.16 -18.85
C LYS A 414 -18.59 -9.41 -19.05
N GLU A 415 -19.66 -10.09 -19.46
CA GLU A 415 -20.99 -9.45 -19.60
C GLU A 415 -21.53 -8.96 -18.25
N ILE A 416 -21.37 -9.75 -17.19
CA ILE A 416 -21.70 -9.34 -15.82
C ILE A 416 -20.86 -8.12 -15.41
N GLN A 417 -19.57 -8.08 -15.76
CA GLN A 417 -18.69 -6.95 -15.49
C GLN A 417 -19.19 -5.67 -16.18
N ASN A 418 -19.58 -5.73 -17.45
CA ASN A 418 -20.15 -4.61 -18.20
C ASN A 418 -21.40 -4.03 -17.51
N LEU A 419 -22.27 -4.89 -16.99
CA LEU A 419 -23.45 -4.46 -16.24
C LEU A 419 -23.07 -3.81 -14.89
N ARG A 420 -22.10 -4.39 -14.18
CA ARG A 420 -21.60 -3.83 -12.91
C ARG A 420 -20.93 -2.46 -13.08
N GLU A 421 -20.22 -2.24 -14.19
CA GLU A 421 -19.61 -0.95 -14.51
C GLU A 421 -20.65 0.13 -14.78
N ARG A 422 -21.73 -0.20 -15.48
CA ARG A 422 -22.80 0.74 -15.82
C ARG A 422 -23.72 1.04 -14.64
N PHE A 423 -24.06 0.04 -13.84
CA PHE A 423 -25.12 0.13 -12.84
C PHE A 423 -24.64 -0.03 -11.38
N GLY A 424 -23.34 -0.24 -11.19
CA GLY A 424 -22.69 -0.43 -9.88
C GLY A 424 -22.50 -1.90 -9.53
N LEU A 425 -21.49 -2.15 -8.70
CA LEU A 425 -21.01 -3.50 -8.35
C LEU A 425 -22.10 -4.44 -7.77
N ASP A 426 -23.09 -3.88 -7.09
CA ASP A 426 -24.14 -4.63 -6.39
C ASP A 426 -25.38 -4.90 -7.25
N ILE A 427 -25.37 -4.57 -8.55
CA ILE A 427 -26.55 -4.77 -9.43
C ILE A 427 -26.85 -6.24 -9.64
N ILE A 428 -25.82 -7.08 -9.72
CA ILE A 428 -25.92 -8.53 -9.84
C ILE A 428 -25.19 -9.18 -8.69
N LYS A 429 -25.93 -9.97 -7.91
CA LYS A 429 -25.43 -10.83 -6.81
C LYS A 429 -25.77 -12.27 -7.14
N THR A 430 -24.93 -13.19 -6.73
CA THR A 430 -25.23 -14.63 -6.80
C THR A 430 -26.00 -15.08 -5.56
N GLY A 431 -26.70 -16.21 -5.61
CA GLY A 431 -27.52 -16.68 -4.49
C GLY A 431 -26.76 -16.92 -3.20
N ASP A 432 -25.48 -17.26 -3.30
CA ASP A 432 -24.55 -17.46 -2.18
C ASP A 432 -24.10 -16.16 -1.46
N GLU A 433 -24.52 -15.00 -1.99
CA GLU A 433 -24.27 -13.68 -1.39
C GLU A 433 -25.47 -13.12 -0.61
N LEU A 434 -26.65 -13.76 -0.72
CA LEU A 434 -27.90 -13.31 -0.12
C LEU A 434 -28.08 -13.87 1.30
#